data_d4a32f38408edb11721913817abdccee
#
_entry.id   d4a32f38408edb11721913817abdccee
#
_cell.length_a   1.000
_cell.length_b   1.000
_cell.length_c   1.000
_cell.angle_alpha   90.00
_cell.angle_beta   90.00
_cell.angle_gamma   90.00
#
_symmetry.space_group_name_H-M   'P 1'
#
loop_
_entity.id
_entity.type
_entity.pdbx_description
1 polymer ?
#
loop_
_entity_poly.entity_id
_entity_poly.type
_entity_poly.pdbx_seq_one_letter_code
_entity_poly.pdbx_strand_id
1 'polypeptide(L)'
;PEGYFGPLIPLAPGEARRMRGEAAIGVGDRVLARITQTDQGHEARVIKRLGQSAHRILGVFREIKDERGRRFSGGRVEPADRKARHDLMIDSRDVGEAKDGDLVFVEIAVGQRERAHGPKRGVIKEIIGRESDPRAASILAMHTHGIHPGFSEDEERQAKSAKPPTLKGRTDLRQTPLITIDPEDARDHDDAVYAAPDDDANNTGGWRVWVAIADVAAYVTPASALDRGALKRGNSTYFPDRVAPMLPETLSADLCSLREGED
;
A
#
# COMPACT_ATOMS: atom_id res chain seq x y z
N PRO A 1 -1.08 -16.03 10.31
CA PRO A 1 -0.50 -15.02 11.19
C PRO A 1 -0.45 -13.70 10.44
N GLU A 2 -0.82 -12.60 11.06
CA GLU A 2 -0.57 -11.28 10.52
C GLU A 2 0.94 -11.14 10.36
N GLY A 3 1.41 -10.81 9.15
CA GLY A 3 2.84 -10.62 8.88
C GLY A 3 3.62 -11.82 8.32
N TYR A 4 2.97 -12.85 7.83
CA TYR A 4 3.69 -13.87 7.07
C TYR A 4 3.96 -13.38 5.64
N PHE A 5 5.21 -13.10 5.35
CA PHE A 5 5.75 -12.74 4.03
C PHE A 5 6.50 -13.91 3.41
N GLY A 6 5.92 -15.09 3.49
CA GLY A 6 6.47 -16.27 2.83
C GLY A 6 6.11 -16.36 1.34
N PRO A 7 6.69 -17.31 0.62
CA PRO A 7 6.35 -17.55 -0.78
C PRO A 7 4.85 -17.88 -0.92
N LEU A 8 4.27 -17.53 -2.07
CA LEU A 8 2.90 -17.90 -2.41
C LEU A 8 2.77 -19.42 -2.37
N ILE A 9 1.87 -19.92 -1.52
CA ILE A 9 1.62 -21.36 -1.37
C ILE A 9 0.32 -21.65 -2.12
N PRO A 10 0.35 -22.49 -3.18
CA PRO A 10 -0.85 -22.87 -3.92
C PRO A 10 -1.83 -23.65 -3.05
N LEU A 11 -3.12 -23.44 -3.27
CA LEU A 11 -4.15 -24.26 -2.65
C LEU A 11 -4.20 -25.63 -3.34
N ALA A 12 -4.44 -26.68 -2.55
CA ALA A 12 -4.65 -28.03 -3.05
C ALA A 12 -5.78 -28.06 -4.10
N PRO A 13 -5.67 -28.86 -5.17
CA PRO A 13 -6.69 -28.96 -6.20
C PRO A 13 -8.08 -29.27 -5.62
N GLY A 14 -9.07 -28.44 -5.96
CA GLY A 14 -10.45 -28.59 -5.52
C GLY A 14 -10.80 -27.97 -4.15
N GLU A 15 -9.83 -27.47 -3.40
CA GLU A 15 -10.07 -26.86 -2.09
C GLU A 15 -10.96 -25.60 -2.17
N ALA A 16 -10.85 -24.80 -3.23
CA ALA A 16 -11.70 -23.64 -3.45
C ALA A 16 -13.20 -24.00 -3.59
N ARG A 17 -13.54 -25.27 -3.87
CA ARG A 17 -14.91 -25.77 -4.08
C ARG A 17 -15.42 -26.69 -2.97
N ARG A 18 -14.57 -27.08 -2.01
CA ARG A 18 -14.81 -28.30 -1.20
C ARG A 18 -15.56 -28.11 0.11
N MET A 19 -15.84 -26.89 0.55
CA MET A 19 -16.56 -26.68 1.81
C MET A 19 -18.06 -26.90 1.61
N ARG A 20 -18.55 -28.12 1.93
CA ARG A 20 -19.97 -28.45 1.92
C ARG A 20 -20.70 -27.54 2.92
N GLY A 21 -21.59 -26.66 2.42
CA GLY A 21 -22.44 -25.79 3.22
C GLY A 21 -21.86 -24.41 3.55
N GLU A 22 -20.60 -24.11 3.17
CA GLU A 22 -20.02 -22.76 3.24
C GLU A 22 -19.73 -22.21 1.84
N ALA A 23 -19.85 -20.89 1.69
CA ALA A 23 -19.52 -20.24 0.41
C ALA A 23 -18.07 -20.51 0.01
N ALA A 24 -17.82 -20.73 -1.29
CA ALA A 24 -16.48 -20.95 -1.83
C ALA A 24 -15.49 -19.86 -1.36
N ILE A 25 -14.26 -20.27 -1.08
CA ILE A 25 -13.19 -19.35 -0.67
C ILE A 25 -12.86 -18.42 -1.84
N GLY A 26 -12.86 -17.12 -1.57
CA GLY A 26 -12.55 -16.08 -2.54
C GLY A 26 -11.22 -15.38 -2.23
N VAL A 27 -10.74 -14.60 -3.20
CA VAL A 27 -9.58 -13.72 -3.00
C VAL A 27 -9.87 -12.75 -1.85
N GLY A 28 -8.90 -12.61 -0.91
CA GLY A 28 -9.04 -11.77 0.28
C GLY A 28 -9.64 -12.47 1.50
N ASP A 29 -10.13 -13.70 1.39
CA ASP A 29 -10.58 -14.45 2.57
C ASP A 29 -9.41 -14.89 3.44
N ARG A 30 -9.54 -14.70 4.75
CA ARG A 30 -8.59 -15.23 5.74
C ARG A 30 -8.97 -16.67 6.06
N VAL A 31 -8.02 -17.56 5.92
CA VAL A 31 -8.23 -18.99 6.17
C VAL A 31 -7.17 -19.55 7.10
N LEU A 32 -7.56 -20.50 7.93
CA LEU A 32 -6.63 -21.40 8.58
C LEU A 32 -6.36 -22.56 7.61
N ALA A 33 -5.11 -22.74 7.22
CA ALA A 33 -4.72 -23.79 6.32
C ALA A 33 -3.60 -24.66 6.92
N ARG A 34 -3.60 -25.93 6.58
CA ARG A 34 -2.48 -26.83 6.85
C ARG A 34 -1.58 -26.79 5.62
N ILE A 35 -0.30 -26.50 5.85
CA ILE A 35 0.72 -26.56 4.79
C ILE A 35 1.34 -27.95 4.83
N THR A 36 1.42 -28.59 3.67
CA THR A 36 2.03 -29.90 3.47
C THR A 36 3.13 -29.76 2.44
N GLN A 37 4.26 -30.39 2.69
CA GLN A 37 5.34 -30.47 1.71
C GLN A 37 5.00 -31.56 0.70
N THR A 38 5.15 -31.24 -0.58
CA THR A 38 4.96 -32.17 -1.72
C THR A 38 6.23 -32.20 -2.57
N ASP A 39 6.34 -33.13 -3.49
CA ASP A 39 7.48 -33.23 -4.43
C ASP A 39 7.63 -31.96 -5.31
N GLN A 40 6.59 -31.16 -5.45
CA GLN A 40 6.57 -29.90 -6.23
C GLN A 40 6.67 -28.64 -5.36
N GLY A 41 6.91 -28.77 -4.04
CA GLY A 41 6.99 -27.66 -3.10
C GLY A 41 5.96 -27.74 -1.98
N HIS A 42 5.40 -26.64 -1.57
CA HIS A 42 4.40 -26.58 -0.50
C HIS A 42 3.00 -26.43 -1.08
N GLU A 43 2.02 -27.09 -0.47
CA GLU A 43 0.61 -27.02 -0.82
C GLU A 43 -0.22 -26.71 0.44
N ALA A 44 -1.21 -25.83 0.32
CA ALA A 44 -2.08 -25.45 1.43
C ALA A 44 -3.46 -26.13 1.32
N ARG A 45 -3.90 -26.80 2.38
CA ARG A 45 -5.26 -27.31 2.55
C ARG A 45 -6.01 -26.49 3.58
N VAL A 46 -7.15 -25.94 3.21
CA VAL A 46 -7.94 -25.12 4.09
C VAL A 46 -8.66 -25.97 5.14
N ILE A 47 -8.46 -25.60 6.41
CA ILE A 47 -9.12 -26.25 7.56
C ILE A 47 -10.38 -25.49 7.91
N LYS A 48 -10.30 -24.14 7.96
CA LYS A 48 -11.39 -23.28 8.39
C LYS A 48 -11.24 -21.88 7.81
N ARG A 49 -12.36 -21.25 7.48
CA ARG A 49 -12.41 -19.83 7.15
C ARG A 49 -12.43 -19.04 8.45
N LEU A 50 -11.46 -18.15 8.64
CA LEU A 50 -11.31 -17.32 9.85
C LEU A 50 -12.05 -16.00 9.74
N GLY A 51 -12.34 -15.55 8.54
CA GLY A 51 -13.08 -14.34 8.26
C GLY A 51 -13.27 -14.12 6.77
N GLN A 52 -14.30 -13.37 6.44
CA GLN A 52 -14.46 -12.82 5.11
C GLN A 52 -13.71 -11.50 5.07
N SER A 53 -12.85 -11.30 4.09
CA SER A 53 -12.50 -9.94 3.73
C SER A 53 -13.80 -9.25 3.30
N ALA A 54 -14.11 -8.13 3.91
CA ALA A 54 -15.07 -7.22 3.32
C ALA A 54 -14.48 -6.83 1.97
N HIS A 55 -14.98 -7.44 0.87
CA HIS A 55 -14.55 -7.05 -0.47
C HIS A 55 -15.03 -5.63 -0.69
N ARG A 56 -14.18 -4.67 -0.31
CA ARG A 56 -14.36 -3.28 -0.67
C ARG A 56 -14.01 -3.14 -2.14
N ILE A 57 -14.99 -2.73 -2.91
CA ILE A 57 -14.84 -2.46 -4.34
C ILE A 57 -14.80 -0.95 -4.49
N LEU A 58 -13.74 -0.44 -5.09
CA LEU A 58 -13.66 0.95 -5.51
C LEU A 58 -14.37 1.11 -6.84
N GLY A 59 -15.17 2.16 -6.98
CA GLY A 59 -15.85 2.48 -8.23
C GLY A 59 -16.48 3.86 -8.21
N VAL A 60 -17.07 4.24 -9.32
CA VAL A 60 -17.74 5.52 -9.49
C VAL A 60 -19.24 5.33 -9.31
N PHE A 61 -19.83 6.08 -8.40
CA PHE A 61 -21.28 6.07 -8.19
C PHE A 61 -21.98 6.84 -9.30
N ARG A 62 -23.02 6.24 -9.86
CA ARG A 62 -23.92 6.82 -10.87
C ARG A 62 -25.35 6.78 -10.37
N GLU A 63 -25.98 7.94 -10.32
CA GLU A 63 -27.43 8.02 -10.07
C GLU A 63 -28.23 7.42 -11.24
N ILE A 64 -29.23 6.63 -10.95
CA ILE A 64 -30.18 6.15 -11.96
C ILE A 64 -31.32 7.14 -12.06
N LYS A 65 -31.61 7.62 -13.28
CA LYS A 65 -32.74 8.48 -13.59
C LYS A 65 -33.76 7.73 -14.45
N ASP A 66 -35.04 8.03 -14.26
CA ASP A 66 -36.08 7.49 -15.14
C ASP A 66 -36.07 8.23 -16.52
N GLU A 67 -36.84 7.75 -17.46
CA GLU A 67 -36.98 8.35 -18.79
C GLU A 67 -37.43 9.83 -18.76
N ARG A 68 -38.02 10.28 -17.64
CA ARG A 68 -38.45 11.67 -17.41
C ARG A 68 -37.43 12.49 -16.62
N GLY A 69 -36.23 11.95 -16.42
CA GLY A 69 -35.12 12.62 -15.68
C GLY A 69 -35.34 12.69 -14.16
N ARG A 70 -36.35 12.00 -13.60
CA ARG A 70 -36.55 11.91 -12.16
C ARG A 70 -35.58 10.92 -11.57
N ARG A 71 -34.96 11.29 -10.45
CA ARG A 71 -34.02 10.42 -9.73
C ARG A 71 -34.73 9.20 -9.18
N PHE A 72 -34.29 8.01 -9.55
CA PHE A 72 -34.60 6.82 -8.76
C PHE A 72 -33.88 6.94 -7.40
N SER A 73 -34.58 6.50 -6.36
CA SER A 73 -33.95 6.40 -5.04
C SER A 73 -32.94 5.23 -5.05
N GLY A 74 -31.67 5.52 -5.35
CA GLY A 74 -30.60 4.55 -5.47
C GLY A 74 -29.74 4.82 -6.71
N GLY A 75 -28.84 3.90 -7.01
CA GLY A 75 -27.94 4.04 -8.13
C GLY A 75 -27.18 2.76 -8.46
N ARG A 76 -26.12 2.92 -9.20
CA ARG A 76 -25.15 1.85 -9.49
C ARG A 76 -23.73 2.35 -9.23
N VAL A 77 -22.82 1.44 -8.93
CA VAL A 77 -21.41 1.73 -8.89
C VAL A 77 -20.73 0.97 -10.02
N GLU A 78 -20.05 1.72 -10.88
CA GLU A 78 -19.20 1.24 -11.95
C GLU A 78 -17.82 0.91 -11.33
N PRO A 79 -17.44 -0.40 -11.20
CA PRO A 79 -16.19 -0.76 -10.58
C PRO A 79 -14.98 -0.22 -11.34
N ALA A 80 -14.01 0.28 -10.62
CA ALA A 80 -12.75 0.76 -11.18
C ALA A 80 -11.87 -0.37 -11.75
N ASP A 81 -11.98 -1.58 -11.21
CA ASP A 81 -11.30 -2.76 -11.75
C ASP A 81 -12.01 -3.24 -13.02
N ARG A 82 -11.33 -3.13 -14.15
CA ARG A 82 -11.81 -3.61 -15.46
C ARG A 82 -12.11 -5.11 -15.52
N LYS A 83 -11.63 -5.89 -14.55
CA LYS A 83 -11.96 -7.32 -14.43
C LYS A 83 -13.35 -7.55 -13.83
N ALA A 84 -13.92 -6.56 -13.17
CA ALA A 84 -15.29 -6.62 -12.68
C ALA A 84 -16.25 -6.51 -13.87
N ARG A 85 -16.98 -7.60 -14.16
CA ARG A 85 -17.86 -7.70 -15.35
C ARG A 85 -19.21 -7.01 -15.21
N HIS A 86 -19.59 -6.57 -14.01
CA HIS A 86 -20.93 -6.05 -13.74
C HIS A 86 -20.87 -4.91 -12.73
N ASP A 87 -21.73 -3.92 -12.95
CA ASP A 87 -22.01 -2.86 -12.00
C ASP A 87 -22.62 -3.42 -10.71
N LEU A 88 -22.43 -2.69 -9.62
CA LEU A 88 -23.05 -2.97 -8.33
C LEU A 88 -24.28 -2.07 -8.17
N MET A 89 -25.45 -2.66 -7.93
CA MET A 89 -26.64 -1.91 -7.63
C MET A 89 -26.62 -1.43 -6.18
N ILE A 90 -26.98 -0.17 -5.96
CA ILE A 90 -27.02 0.46 -4.65
C ILE A 90 -28.48 0.86 -4.37
N ASP A 91 -29.05 0.29 -3.32
CA ASP A 91 -30.40 0.67 -2.88
C ASP A 91 -30.37 2.07 -2.24
N SER A 92 -31.49 2.79 -2.25
CA SER A 92 -31.58 4.17 -1.73
C SER A 92 -31.07 4.36 -0.30
N ARG A 93 -31.32 3.37 0.56
CA ARG A 93 -30.88 3.37 1.96
C ARG A 93 -29.36 3.15 2.12
N ASP A 94 -28.71 2.65 1.08
CA ASP A 94 -27.31 2.22 1.07
C ASP A 94 -26.40 3.21 0.31
N VAL A 95 -26.98 4.31 -0.23
CA VAL A 95 -26.25 5.38 -0.96
C VAL A 95 -25.49 6.30 0.01
N GLY A 96 -26.06 6.54 1.21
CA GLY A 96 -25.50 7.54 2.13
C GLY A 96 -25.54 8.95 1.53
N GLU A 97 -24.44 9.67 1.61
CA GLU A 97 -24.28 11.05 1.09
C GLU A 97 -23.68 11.10 -0.33
N ALA A 98 -23.46 9.94 -0.97
CA ALA A 98 -22.84 9.88 -2.28
C ALA A 98 -23.68 10.55 -3.38
N LYS A 99 -23.03 11.25 -4.28
CA LYS A 99 -23.59 11.97 -5.42
C LYS A 99 -23.07 11.39 -6.73
N ASP A 100 -23.76 11.66 -7.81
CA ASP A 100 -23.33 11.25 -9.15
C ASP A 100 -21.91 11.71 -9.45
N GLY A 101 -21.07 10.78 -9.89
CA GLY A 101 -19.63 11.02 -10.15
C GLY A 101 -18.71 10.92 -8.93
N ASP A 102 -19.23 10.54 -7.76
CA ASP A 102 -18.37 10.30 -6.60
C ASP A 102 -17.63 8.96 -6.71
N LEU A 103 -16.35 8.99 -6.36
CA LEU A 103 -15.51 7.81 -6.19
C LEU A 103 -15.76 7.23 -4.81
N VAL A 104 -16.22 5.97 -4.75
CA VAL A 104 -16.73 5.36 -3.53
C VAL A 104 -16.16 3.97 -3.27
N PHE A 105 -15.98 3.62 -2.00
CA PHE A 105 -15.82 2.23 -1.58
C PHE A 105 -17.17 1.58 -1.27
N VAL A 106 -17.40 0.43 -1.88
CA VAL A 106 -18.62 -0.35 -1.73
C VAL A 106 -18.30 -1.72 -1.15
N GLU A 107 -19.05 -2.14 -0.15
CA GLU A 107 -19.07 -3.53 0.32
C GLU A 107 -20.23 -4.28 -0.31
N ILE A 108 -19.99 -5.51 -0.79
CA ILE A 108 -21.05 -6.37 -1.30
C ILE A 108 -21.94 -6.78 -0.14
N ALA A 109 -23.27 -6.58 -0.28
CA ALA A 109 -24.24 -6.92 0.73
C ALA A 109 -24.20 -8.43 1.08
N VAL A 110 -24.21 -8.71 2.39
CA VAL A 110 -24.17 -10.08 2.91
C VAL A 110 -25.42 -10.84 2.46
N GLY A 111 -25.25 -12.10 2.00
CA GLY A 111 -26.36 -12.97 1.54
C GLY A 111 -26.64 -12.94 0.04
N GLN A 112 -26.01 -12.08 -0.75
CA GLN A 112 -26.16 -12.05 -2.21
C GLN A 112 -25.04 -12.74 -3.00
N ARG A 113 -23.98 -13.21 -2.32
CA ARG A 113 -22.89 -13.98 -2.96
C ARG A 113 -23.36 -15.31 -3.53
N GLU A 114 -24.50 -15.83 -3.07
CA GLU A 114 -25.03 -17.15 -3.44
C GLU A 114 -25.98 -17.15 -4.64
N ARG A 115 -26.48 -15.98 -5.06
CA ARG A 115 -27.32 -15.88 -6.26
C ARG A 115 -26.44 -15.83 -7.50
N ALA A 116 -26.27 -16.96 -8.15
CA ALA A 116 -25.45 -17.12 -9.36
C ALA A 116 -25.91 -16.24 -10.55
N HIS A 117 -27.12 -15.70 -10.51
CA HIS A 117 -27.73 -14.91 -11.59
C HIS A 117 -28.45 -13.69 -11.00
N GLY A 118 -27.98 -12.49 -11.32
CA GLY A 118 -28.59 -11.22 -10.97
C GLY A 118 -27.55 -10.13 -10.66
N PRO A 119 -27.95 -8.85 -10.73
CA PRO A 119 -27.05 -7.75 -10.39
C PRO A 119 -26.68 -7.83 -8.90
N LYS A 120 -25.37 -7.78 -8.63
CA LYS A 120 -24.87 -7.74 -7.25
C LYS A 120 -25.27 -6.42 -6.61
N ARG A 121 -25.65 -6.46 -5.32
CA ARG A 121 -25.96 -5.26 -4.54
C ARG A 121 -24.81 -4.94 -3.59
N GLY A 122 -24.59 -3.64 -3.39
CA GLY A 122 -23.57 -3.13 -2.49
C GLY A 122 -24.11 -2.05 -1.56
N VAL A 123 -23.32 -1.76 -0.54
CA VAL A 123 -23.53 -0.65 0.40
C VAL A 123 -22.32 0.29 0.29
N ILE A 124 -22.55 1.56 0.03
CA ILE A 124 -21.49 2.56 0.03
C ILE A 124 -21.03 2.75 1.47
N LYS A 125 -19.73 2.58 1.69
CA LYS A 125 -19.09 2.70 3.02
C LYS A 125 -18.29 3.98 3.18
N GLU A 126 -17.74 4.47 2.09
CA GLU A 126 -16.84 5.62 2.14
C GLU A 126 -16.87 6.36 0.80
N ILE A 127 -16.86 7.69 0.86
CA ILE A 127 -16.69 8.58 -0.29
C ILE A 127 -15.24 9.05 -0.27
N ILE A 128 -14.50 8.75 -1.33
CA ILE A 128 -13.06 9.01 -1.43
C ILE A 128 -12.79 10.37 -2.07
N GLY A 129 -13.66 10.77 -3.00
CA GLY A 129 -13.50 12.00 -3.78
C GLY A 129 -14.44 12.01 -4.97
N ARG A 130 -14.11 12.81 -5.97
CA ARG A 130 -14.85 12.87 -7.22
C ARG A 130 -14.01 12.34 -8.37
N GLU A 131 -14.65 11.67 -9.33
CA GLU A 131 -14.03 11.23 -10.59
C GLU A 131 -13.36 12.39 -11.35
N SER A 132 -13.92 13.59 -11.25
CA SER A 132 -13.37 14.80 -11.87
C SER A 132 -12.18 15.40 -11.10
N ASP A 133 -11.83 14.90 -9.92
CA ASP A 133 -10.66 15.36 -9.19
C ASP A 133 -9.39 14.79 -9.87
N PRO A 134 -8.41 15.62 -10.20
CA PRO A 134 -7.14 15.13 -10.76
C PRO A 134 -6.46 14.05 -9.91
N ARG A 135 -6.70 14.08 -8.59
CA ARG A 135 -6.16 13.09 -7.64
C ARG A 135 -6.86 11.74 -7.69
N ALA A 136 -8.01 11.63 -8.34
CA ALA A 136 -8.77 10.39 -8.45
C ALA A 136 -7.97 9.27 -9.12
N ALA A 137 -7.16 9.61 -10.13
CA ALA A 137 -6.32 8.66 -10.84
C ALA A 137 -5.28 8.01 -9.92
N SER A 138 -4.62 8.79 -9.07
CA SER A 138 -3.63 8.28 -8.11
C SER A 138 -4.28 7.40 -7.03
N ILE A 139 -5.43 7.81 -6.50
CA ILE A 139 -6.20 7.02 -5.53
C ILE A 139 -6.60 5.68 -6.14
N LEU A 140 -7.09 5.70 -7.39
CA LEU A 140 -7.48 4.52 -8.12
C LEU A 140 -6.30 3.58 -8.35
N ALA A 141 -5.16 4.12 -8.78
CA ALA A 141 -3.94 3.35 -8.99
C ALA A 141 -3.45 2.71 -7.68
N MET A 142 -3.40 3.48 -6.59
CA MET A 142 -3.03 2.97 -5.27
C MET A 142 -3.90 1.79 -4.85
N HIS A 143 -5.22 1.93 -4.98
CA HIS A 143 -6.14 0.85 -4.63
C HIS A 143 -5.96 -0.39 -5.53
N THR A 144 -5.85 -0.19 -6.85
CA THR A 144 -5.70 -1.29 -7.82
C THR A 144 -4.43 -2.11 -7.58
N HIS A 145 -3.36 -1.44 -7.15
CA HIS A 145 -2.06 -2.06 -6.88
C HIS A 145 -1.83 -2.42 -5.41
N GLY A 146 -2.83 -2.23 -4.53
CA GLY A 146 -2.72 -2.54 -3.10
C GLY A 146 -1.72 -1.65 -2.36
N ILE A 147 -1.48 -0.43 -2.84
CA ILE A 147 -0.59 0.55 -2.22
C ILE A 147 -1.36 1.28 -1.12
N HIS A 148 -0.89 1.14 0.11
CA HIS A 148 -1.49 1.79 1.29
C HIS A 148 -0.61 2.96 1.72
N PRO A 149 -1.09 4.21 1.63
CA PRO A 149 -0.29 5.39 1.97
C PRO A 149 -0.16 5.62 3.50
N GLY A 150 -0.92 4.91 4.31
CA GLY A 150 -0.93 5.07 5.76
C GLY A 150 0.04 4.14 6.49
N PHE A 151 0.28 4.49 7.75
CA PHE A 151 1.11 3.74 8.69
C PHE A 151 0.25 3.25 9.86
N SER A 152 0.64 2.14 10.48
CA SER A 152 0.01 1.68 11.71
C SER A 152 0.39 2.58 12.89
N GLU A 153 -0.41 2.57 13.96
CA GLU A 153 -0.11 3.33 15.18
C GLU A 153 1.25 2.97 15.78
N ASP A 154 1.68 1.72 15.65
CA ASP A 154 2.98 1.27 16.15
C ASP A 154 4.13 1.83 15.31
N GLU A 155 4.00 1.90 13.99
CA GLU A 155 4.99 2.53 13.10
C GLU A 155 5.11 4.03 13.39
N GLU A 156 3.97 4.73 13.50
CA GLU A 156 3.92 6.14 13.84
C GLU A 156 4.55 6.44 15.20
N ARG A 157 4.25 5.60 16.20
CA ARG A 157 4.81 5.75 17.55
C ARG A 157 6.32 5.54 17.53
N GLN A 158 6.80 4.51 16.82
CA GLN A 158 8.23 4.23 16.70
C GLN A 158 8.95 5.38 15.98
N ALA A 159 8.42 5.89 14.87
CA ALA A 159 9.01 7.01 14.14
C ALA A 159 9.09 8.28 15.01
N LYS A 160 8.01 8.64 15.71
CA LYS A 160 7.96 9.82 16.60
C LYS A 160 8.90 9.70 17.82
N SER A 161 9.24 8.49 18.24
CA SER A 161 10.18 8.27 19.34
C SER A 161 11.63 8.17 18.92
N ALA A 162 11.90 8.13 17.62
CA ALA A 162 13.25 8.03 17.07
C ALA A 162 14.07 9.29 17.42
N LYS A 163 15.36 9.08 17.63
CA LYS A 163 16.33 10.15 17.95
C LYS A 163 17.56 10.02 17.05
N PRO A 164 18.16 11.13 16.63
CA PRO A 164 19.39 11.10 15.87
C PRO A 164 20.47 10.26 16.58
N PRO A 165 21.25 9.47 15.84
CA PRO A 165 22.35 8.72 16.41
C PRO A 165 23.45 9.67 16.90
N THR A 166 24.22 9.23 17.88
CA THR A 166 25.38 10.00 18.37
C THR A 166 26.63 9.71 17.53
N LEU A 167 27.61 10.59 17.55
CA LEU A 167 28.90 10.39 16.88
C LEU A 167 29.74 9.25 17.47
N LYS A 168 29.34 8.66 18.59
CA LYS A 168 30.09 7.58 19.23
C LYS A 168 30.23 6.38 18.31
N GLY A 169 31.46 6.03 17.96
CA GLY A 169 31.81 4.92 17.08
C GLY A 169 31.60 5.20 15.58
N ARG A 170 31.35 6.46 15.22
CA ARG A 170 31.18 6.93 13.84
C ARG A 170 32.36 7.79 13.42
N THR A 171 32.60 7.85 12.11
CA THR A 171 33.60 8.79 11.53
C THR A 171 32.90 10.14 11.30
N ASP A 172 33.48 11.20 11.84
CA ASP A 172 32.97 12.56 11.63
C ASP A 172 33.36 13.08 10.24
N LEU A 173 32.39 13.25 9.35
CA LEU A 173 32.56 13.79 8.00
C LEU A 173 31.97 15.18 7.83
N ARG A 174 31.55 15.87 8.91
CA ARG A 174 30.89 17.19 8.85
C ARG A 174 31.74 18.30 8.21
N GLN A 175 33.06 18.11 8.09
CA GLN A 175 33.95 19.03 7.38
C GLN A 175 34.19 18.62 5.92
N THR A 176 33.67 17.49 5.47
CA THR A 176 33.70 17.05 4.08
C THR A 176 32.56 17.69 3.32
N PRO A 177 32.82 18.45 2.23
CA PRO A 177 31.77 19.17 1.50
C PRO A 177 31.01 18.21 0.60
N LEU A 178 30.25 17.32 1.23
CA LEU A 178 29.30 16.42 0.56
C LEU A 178 28.16 17.24 -0.04
N ILE A 179 27.69 16.87 -1.22
CA ILE A 179 26.55 17.47 -1.90
C ILE A 179 25.53 16.40 -2.28
N THR A 180 24.25 16.72 -2.19
CA THR A 180 23.17 15.93 -2.77
C THR A 180 22.80 16.46 -4.15
N ILE A 181 22.33 15.61 -5.07
CA ILE A 181 21.95 16.00 -6.43
C ILE A 181 20.56 15.46 -6.70
N ASP A 182 19.56 16.20 -6.27
CA ASP A 182 18.15 15.82 -6.24
C ASP A 182 17.30 16.83 -7.05
N PRO A 183 16.05 16.46 -7.42
CA PRO A 183 15.06 17.43 -7.90
C PRO A 183 14.82 18.55 -6.88
N GLU A 184 14.43 19.74 -7.35
CA GLU A 184 14.21 20.92 -6.51
C GLU A 184 13.17 20.71 -5.41
N ASP A 185 12.19 19.83 -5.66
CA ASP A 185 11.09 19.51 -4.75
C ASP A 185 11.34 18.25 -3.89
N ALA A 186 12.51 17.63 -4.01
CA ALA A 186 12.89 16.49 -3.17
C ALA A 186 12.99 16.87 -1.70
N ARG A 187 12.55 15.98 -0.82
CA ARG A 187 12.62 16.12 0.63
C ARG A 187 13.37 14.97 1.29
N ASP A 188 13.55 13.89 0.58
CA ASP A 188 14.17 12.64 0.98
C ASP A 188 15.53 12.50 0.28
N HIS A 189 16.52 13.24 0.78
CA HIS A 189 17.88 13.16 0.25
C HIS A 189 18.57 11.92 0.82
N ASP A 190 18.59 10.85 0.03
CA ASP A 190 19.07 9.53 0.46
C ASP A 190 20.57 9.37 0.32
N ASP A 191 21.21 10.11 -0.60
CA ASP A 191 22.65 10.01 -0.87
C ASP A 191 23.31 11.37 -1.10
N ALA A 192 24.59 11.44 -0.73
CA ALA A 192 25.45 12.58 -0.98
C ALA A 192 26.81 12.13 -1.45
N VAL A 193 27.44 12.92 -2.28
CA VAL A 193 28.73 12.59 -2.90
C VAL A 193 29.78 13.70 -2.74
N TYR A 194 31.01 13.30 -2.66
CA TYR A 194 32.16 14.19 -2.72
C TYR A 194 33.34 13.49 -3.41
N ALA A 195 34.11 14.22 -4.20
CA ALA A 195 35.33 13.68 -4.82
C ALA A 195 36.50 14.65 -4.69
N ALA A 196 37.67 14.12 -4.43
CA ALA A 196 38.92 14.86 -4.39
C ALA A 196 40.04 14.06 -5.06
N PRO A 197 41.12 14.71 -5.58
CA PRO A 197 42.31 14.00 -6.00
C PRO A 197 42.85 13.10 -4.88
N ASP A 198 43.32 11.93 -5.24
CA ASP A 198 43.88 10.98 -4.26
C ASP A 198 45.37 11.17 -4.13
N ASP A 199 45.84 11.24 -2.87
CA ASP A 199 47.25 11.34 -2.54
C ASP A 199 47.92 9.95 -2.43
N ASP A 200 47.20 8.85 -2.61
CA ASP A 200 47.75 7.50 -2.52
C ASP A 200 48.71 7.23 -3.69
N ALA A 201 49.95 6.84 -3.38
CA ALA A 201 50.95 6.51 -4.38
C ALA A 201 50.52 5.35 -5.32
N ASN A 202 49.63 4.47 -4.87
CA ASN A 202 49.08 3.38 -5.67
C ASN A 202 47.94 3.82 -6.59
N ASN A 203 47.46 5.07 -6.46
CA ASN A 203 46.40 5.65 -7.27
C ASN A 203 46.79 6.99 -7.89
N THR A 204 48.03 7.05 -8.42
CA THR A 204 48.61 8.28 -8.99
C THR A 204 47.72 8.90 -10.06
N GLY A 205 47.31 10.14 -9.87
CA GLY A 205 46.38 10.85 -10.77
C GLY A 205 44.94 10.40 -10.68
N GLY A 206 44.63 9.54 -9.71
CA GLY A 206 43.26 9.06 -9.43
C GLY A 206 42.50 9.98 -8.49
N TRP A 207 41.28 9.55 -8.16
CA TRP A 207 40.37 10.27 -7.30
C TRP A 207 39.93 9.40 -6.12
N ARG A 208 39.74 10.04 -4.98
CA ARG A 208 39.04 9.47 -3.83
C ARG A 208 37.63 9.98 -3.85
N VAL A 209 36.66 9.06 -3.84
CA VAL A 209 35.22 9.38 -3.88
C VAL A 209 34.60 8.93 -2.58
N TRP A 210 33.81 9.80 -1.99
CA TRP A 210 32.90 9.49 -0.86
C TRP A 210 31.51 9.42 -1.38
N VAL A 211 30.77 8.37 -0.99
CA VAL A 211 29.37 8.21 -1.20
C VAL A 211 28.75 8.00 0.19
N ALA A 212 28.02 8.98 0.68
CA ALA A 212 27.32 8.91 1.94
C ALA A 212 25.87 8.51 1.67
N ILE A 213 25.38 7.50 2.37
CA ILE A 213 24.00 7.02 2.29
C ILE A 213 23.34 7.24 3.64
N ALA A 214 22.09 7.70 3.64
CA ALA A 214 21.29 7.87 4.85
C ALA A 214 21.30 6.58 5.70
N ASP A 215 21.66 6.68 6.98
CA ASP A 215 21.76 5.53 7.89
C ASP A 215 20.39 5.13 8.42
N VAL A 216 19.51 4.68 7.53
CA VAL A 216 18.16 4.21 7.85
C VAL A 216 18.20 3.09 8.90
N ALA A 217 19.26 2.26 8.91
CA ALA A 217 19.38 1.15 9.85
C ALA A 217 19.57 1.60 11.32
N ALA A 218 20.00 2.84 11.56
CA ALA A 218 20.03 3.41 12.90
C ALA A 218 18.64 3.58 13.52
N TYR A 219 17.61 3.73 12.70
CA TYR A 219 16.21 3.96 13.11
C TYR A 219 15.35 2.73 12.91
N VAL A 220 15.53 2.02 11.80
CA VAL A 220 14.72 0.86 11.41
C VAL A 220 15.46 -0.42 11.79
N THR A 221 15.24 -0.87 13.02
CA THR A 221 15.89 -2.09 13.53
C THR A 221 15.15 -3.34 13.06
N PRO A 222 15.85 -4.47 12.85
CA PRO A 222 15.24 -5.72 12.41
C PRO A 222 14.06 -6.17 13.29
N ALA A 223 12.98 -6.63 12.67
CA ALA A 223 11.74 -7.09 13.30
C ALA A 223 10.97 -6.00 14.07
N SER A 224 11.33 -4.74 13.95
CA SER A 224 10.55 -3.62 14.49
C SER A 224 9.23 -3.40 13.73
N ALA A 225 8.35 -2.54 14.22
CA ALA A 225 7.13 -2.19 13.49
C ALA A 225 7.45 -1.50 12.16
N LEU A 226 8.43 -0.59 12.16
CA LEU A 226 8.90 0.09 10.95
C LEU A 226 9.49 -0.90 9.92
N ASP A 227 10.33 -1.84 10.36
CA ASP A 227 10.93 -2.85 9.48
C ASP A 227 9.86 -3.73 8.80
N ARG A 228 8.92 -4.25 9.60
CA ARG A 228 7.81 -5.05 9.05
C ARG A 228 6.94 -4.27 8.07
N GLY A 229 6.67 -3.01 8.38
CA GLY A 229 5.88 -2.14 7.51
C GLY A 229 6.61 -1.79 6.22
N ALA A 230 7.89 -1.41 6.32
CA ALA A 230 8.75 -1.11 5.18
C ALA A 230 8.92 -2.32 4.25
N LEU A 231 9.16 -3.51 4.81
CA LEU A 231 9.24 -4.77 4.06
C LEU A 231 7.93 -5.06 3.29
N LYS A 232 6.78 -4.76 3.91
CA LYS A 232 5.47 -4.93 3.27
C LYS A 232 5.25 -3.96 2.11
N ARG A 233 5.73 -2.71 2.22
CA ARG A 233 5.60 -1.70 1.16
C ARG A 233 6.61 -1.92 0.04
N GLY A 234 7.85 -2.30 0.38
CA GLY A 234 8.93 -2.59 -0.54
C GLY A 234 9.68 -1.34 -1.03
N ASN A 235 8.98 -0.25 -1.30
CA ASN A 235 9.51 1.03 -1.75
C ASN A 235 8.56 2.19 -1.43
N SER A 236 8.99 3.42 -1.64
CA SER A 236 8.12 4.57 -1.82
C SER A 236 7.54 4.55 -3.25
N THR A 237 6.29 4.96 -3.41
CA THR A 237 5.64 5.06 -4.73
C THR A 237 5.26 6.51 -4.98
N TYR A 238 5.76 7.06 -6.09
CA TYR A 238 5.57 8.45 -6.47
C TYR A 238 4.44 8.56 -7.49
N PHE A 239 3.47 9.42 -7.20
CA PHE A 239 2.37 9.81 -8.09
C PHE A 239 2.51 11.29 -8.44
N PRO A 240 1.86 11.77 -9.53
CA PRO A 240 1.96 13.17 -9.92
C PRO A 240 1.50 14.18 -8.86
N ASP A 241 0.66 13.76 -7.92
CA ASP A 241 0.02 14.61 -6.92
C ASP A 241 0.39 14.26 -5.46
N ARG A 242 1.05 13.13 -5.23
CA ARG A 242 1.41 12.63 -3.90
C ARG A 242 2.48 11.56 -3.92
N VAL A 243 3.03 11.29 -2.76
CA VAL A 243 3.90 10.13 -2.51
C VAL A 243 3.20 9.19 -1.53
N ALA A 244 3.29 7.89 -1.78
CA ALA A 244 3.02 6.85 -0.79
C ALA A 244 4.37 6.36 -0.25
N PRO A 245 4.87 6.90 0.87
CA PRO A 245 6.23 6.67 1.31
C PRO A 245 6.40 5.29 1.96
N MET A 246 7.59 4.70 1.83
CA MET A 246 7.95 3.43 2.48
C MET A 246 8.04 3.57 4.00
N LEU A 247 8.53 4.70 4.48
CA LEU A 247 8.68 5.06 5.90
C LEU A 247 7.89 6.33 6.23
N PRO A 248 7.47 6.54 7.50
CA PRO A 248 6.85 7.80 7.92
C PRO A 248 7.73 9.02 7.59
N GLU A 249 7.11 10.14 7.20
CA GLU A 249 7.83 11.37 6.81
C GLU A 249 8.80 11.89 7.88
N THR A 250 8.50 11.67 9.16
CA THR A 250 9.41 11.96 10.29
C THR A 250 10.77 11.27 10.12
N LEU A 251 10.82 10.15 9.41
CA LEU A 251 12.07 9.48 9.08
C LEU A 251 12.52 9.83 7.67
N SER A 252 11.73 9.56 6.64
CA SER A 252 12.16 9.68 5.25
C SER A 252 12.50 11.11 4.82
N ALA A 253 11.72 12.10 5.27
CA ALA A 253 11.91 13.50 4.90
C ALA A 253 12.58 14.34 6.00
N ASP A 254 12.94 13.73 7.14
CA ASP A 254 13.54 14.42 8.29
C ASP A 254 14.79 13.66 8.79
N LEU A 255 14.65 12.73 9.73
CA LEU A 255 15.76 12.09 10.42
C LEU A 255 16.71 11.26 9.52
N CYS A 256 16.23 10.72 8.40
CA CYS A 256 17.05 10.00 7.44
C CYS A 256 17.48 10.86 6.25
N SER A 257 16.92 12.06 6.07
CA SER A 257 17.27 12.92 4.94
C SER A 257 18.60 13.67 5.22
N LEU A 258 19.53 13.63 4.25
CA LEU A 258 20.81 14.32 4.32
C LEU A 258 20.65 15.81 4.02
N ARG A 259 20.16 16.57 4.98
CA ARG A 259 19.87 17.99 4.83
C ARG A 259 21.06 18.85 5.20
N GLU A 260 21.17 20.02 4.55
CA GLU A 260 22.21 20.98 4.84
C GLU A 260 22.17 21.45 6.32
N GLY A 261 23.32 21.41 6.99
CA GLY A 261 23.46 21.84 8.38
C GLY A 261 22.94 20.89 9.44
N GLU A 262 22.48 19.71 9.05
CA GLU A 262 22.08 18.63 9.96
C GLU A 262 23.17 17.57 10.07
N ASP A 263 23.18 16.80 11.19
CA ASP A 263 24.21 15.76 11.45
C ASP A 263 23.86 14.44 10.76
#